data_2fdad7139d94ffb62e4babdb8d46e954
#
_entry.id   2fdad7139d94ffb62e4babdb8d46e954
#
_cell.length_a   1.000
_cell.length_b   1.000
_cell.length_c   1.000
_cell.angle_alpha   90.00
_cell.angle_beta   90.00
_cell.angle_gamma   90.00
#
_symmetry.space_group_name_H-M   'P 1'
#
loop_
_entity.id
_entity.type
_entity.pdbx_description
1 polymer ?
#
loop_
_entity_poly.entity_id
_entity_poly.type
_entity_poly.pdbx_seq_one_letter_code
_entity_poly.pdbx_strand_id
1 'polypeptide(L)'
;MNELFRMDGSIRKTYWAVVDNKPEPSEATLEHWLVRNEKQNKSYAFLKEQKEAKKASLAYHYIASSDRFHLLEIELHTGRHHQIRAQLAAIGLHIKGDLKYGFSRSNKDGGIHLHARSIIFTHPVTQELIKIIAPVPEDPLWQFFEKHENA
;
A
#
# COMPACT_ATOMS: atom_id res chain seq x y z
N MET A 1 -9.47 -16.58 -2.76
CA MET A 1 -8.47 -15.56 -3.11
C MET A 1 -7.43 -15.34 -2.02
N ASN A 2 -7.86 -15.07 -0.79
CA ASN A 2 -6.89 -14.84 0.28
C ASN A 2 -6.01 -16.04 0.60
N GLU A 3 -6.57 -17.25 0.49
CA GLU A 3 -5.78 -18.46 0.74
C GLU A 3 -4.71 -18.68 -0.31
N LEU A 4 -5.06 -18.51 -1.59
CA LEU A 4 -4.07 -18.62 -2.67
C LEU A 4 -2.99 -17.57 -2.52
N PHE A 5 -3.37 -16.38 -2.10
CA PHE A 5 -2.44 -15.28 -1.88
C PHE A 5 -1.41 -15.60 -0.81
N ARG A 6 -1.81 -16.30 0.25
CA ARG A 6 -0.95 -16.60 1.39
C ARG A 6 -0.18 -17.92 1.27
N MET A 7 -0.72 -18.89 0.58
CA MET A 7 -0.20 -20.26 0.64
C MET A 7 1.08 -20.49 -0.16
N ASP A 8 1.13 -19.99 -1.37
CA ASP A 8 2.23 -20.37 -2.25
C ASP A 8 2.84 -19.19 -3.02
N GLY A 9 2.36 -17.99 -2.76
CA GLY A 9 2.85 -16.83 -3.48
C GLY A 9 2.45 -16.81 -4.95
N SER A 10 1.47 -17.62 -5.33
CA SER A 10 1.00 -17.66 -6.71
C SER A 10 0.22 -16.42 -7.11
N ILE A 11 -0.21 -15.62 -6.14
CA ILE A 11 -0.89 -14.35 -6.38
C ILE A 11 -0.09 -13.24 -5.70
N ARG A 12 0.30 -12.25 -6.49
CA ARG A 12 0.97 -11.06 -5.98
C ARG A 12 0.15 -9.82 -6.30
N LYS A 13 -0.12 -9.01 -5.30
CA LYS A 13 -0.82 -7.74 -5.47
C LYS A 13 0.13 -6.62 -5.13
N THR A 14 0.26 -5.66 -6.04
CA THR A 14 1.05 -4.48 -5.77
C THR A 14 0.16 -3.25 -5.76
N TYR A 15 0.49 -2.34 -4.87
CA TYR A 15 -0.21 -1.07 -4.70
C TYR A 15 0.77 0.06 -4.91
N TRP A 16 0.28 1.18 -5.40
CA TRP A 16 1.03 2.41 -5.45
C TRP A 16 0.49 3.35 -4.39
N ALA A 17 1.40 3.90 -3.60
CA ALA A 17 1.06 4.88 -2.57
C ALA A 17 1.92 6.12 -2.76
N VAL A 18 1.28 7.29 -2.72
CA VAL A 18 2.00 8.56 -2.78
C VAL A 18 2.04 9.13 -1.37
N VAL A 19 3.26 9.33 -0.86
CA VAL A 19 3.47 9.72 0.54
C VAL A 19 4.20 11.04 0.63
N ASP A 20 4.14 11.65 1.83
CA ASP A 20 4.66 12.98 2.10
C ASP A 20 6.15 13.03 2.41
N ASN A 21 6.75 11.91 2.76
CA ASN A 21 8.18 11.83 3.08
C ASN A 21 8.86 10.77 2.27
N LYS A 22 10.15 11.00 1.97
CA LYS A 22 10.95 10.00 1.28
C LYS A 22 11.31 8.90 2.29
N PRO A 23 11.05 7.63 1.95
CA PRO A 23 11.32 6.55 2.90
C PRO A 23 12.81 6.32 3.11
N GLU A 24 13.17 6.01 4.36
CA GLU A 24 14.51 5.54 4.71
C GLU A 24 14.36 4.31 5.59
N PRO A 25 14.90 3.16 5.14
CA PRO A 25 15.57 2.92 3.86
C PRO A 25 14.62 3.01 2.67
N SER A 26 15.18 3.02 1.45
CA SER A 26 14.39 3.12 0.23
C SER A 26 13.53 1.90 -0.02
N GLU A 27 13.85 0.78 0.60
CA GLU A 27 13.03 -0.42 0.55
C GLU A 27 13.13 -1.15 1.88
N ALA A 28 12.04 -1.78 2.29
CA ALA A 28 12.00 -2.53 3.55
C ALA A 28 10.77 -3.42 3.60
N THR A 29 10.83 -4.40 4.48
CA THR A 29 9.67 -5.19 4.87
C THR A 29 9.20 -4.69 6.22
N LEU A 30 7.93 -4.33 6.33
CA LEU A 30 7.36 -3.83 7.58
C LEU A 30 6.49 -4.91 8.20
N GLU A 31 6.73 -5.18 9.47
CA GLU A 31 5.91 -6.10 10.24
C GLU A 31 5.34 -5.37 11.45
N HIS A 32 4.02 -5.44 11.61
CA HIS A 32 3.33 -4.81 12.71
C HIS A 32 2.22 -5.72 13.22
N TRP A 33 1.74 -5.41 14.39
CA TRP A 33 0.53 -6.02 14.95
C TRP A 33 -0.58 -4.99 14.84
N LEU A 34 -1.65 -5.30 14.10
CA LEU A 34 -2.74 -4.37 13.84
C LEU A 34 -3.95 -4.67 14.73
N VAL A 35 -4.43 -3.63 15.40
CA VAL A 35 -5.68 -3.66 16.16
C VAL A 35 -6.69 -2.79 15.45
N ARG A 36 -7.84 -3.37 15.07
CA ARG A 36 -8.91 -2.61 14.44
C ARG A 36 -9.86 -2.05 15.47
N ASN A 37 -10.11 -0.75 15.40
CA ASN A 37 -11.14 -0.08 16.19
C ASN A 37 -12.34 0.14 15.27
N GLU A 38 -13.37 -0.68 15.45
CA GLU A 38 -14.53 -0.65 14.56
C GLU A 38 -15.35 0.65 14.68
N LYS A 39 -15.40 1.23 15.86
CA LYS A 39 -16.13 2.48 16.09
C LYS A 39 -15.51 3.63 15.31
N GLN A 40 -14.18 3.65 15.24
CA GLN A 40 -13.44 4.67 14.50
C GLN A 40 -13.23 4.31 13.04
N ASN A 41 -13.52 3.07 12.67
CA ASN A 41 -13.16 2.53 11.35
C ASN A 41 -11.69 2.79 11.03
N LYS A 42 -10.82 2.43 11.98
CA LYS A 42 -9.39 2.73 11.91
C LYS A 42 -8.60 1.60 12.54
N SER A 43 -7.43 1.29 11.97
CA SER A 43 -6.51 0.31 12.52
C SER A 43 -5.29 0.98 13.11
N TYR A 44 -4.76 0.41 14.18
CA TYR A 44 -3.57 0.90 14.85
C TYR A 44 -2.46 -0.12 14.73
N ALA A 45 -1.26 0.33 14.38
CA ALA A 45 -0.10 -0.54 14.17
C ALA A 45 0.84 -0.48 15.36
N PHE A 46 1.20 -1.65 15.89
CA PHE A 46 2.11 -1.78 17.02
C PHE A 46 3.29 -2.66 16.64
N LEU A 47 4.47 -2.36 17.18
CA LEU A 47 5.66 -3.17 16.93
C LEU A 47 5.64 -4.49 17.72
N LYS A 48 4.90 -4.54 18.81
CA LYS A 48 4.79 -5.73 19.66
C LYS A 48 3.38 -6.27 19.64
N GLU A 49 3.25 -7.56 19.89
CA GLU A 49 1.95 -8.20 19.95
C GLU A 49 1.05 -7.54 20.99
N GLN A 50 -0.21 -7.31 20.61
CA GLN A 50 -1.23 -6.72 21.45
C GLN A 50 -2.42 -7.67 21.51
N LYS A 51 -3.25 -7.54 22.55
CA LYS A 51 -4.49 -8.29 22.63
C LYS A 51 -5.35 -8.01 21.40
N GLU A 52 -5.88 -9.08 20.82
CA GLU A 52 -6.74 -9.02 19.63
C GLU A 52 -6.07 -8.43 18.39
N ALA A 53 -4.75 -8.29 18.41
CA ALA A 53 -4.01 -7.81 17.26
C ALA A 53 -3.74 -8.94 16.27
N LYS A 54 -3.68 -8.59 14.99
CA LYS A 54 -3.33 -9.53 13.93
C LYS A 54 -2.03 -9.10 13.31
N LYS A 55 -1.14 -10.06 13.07
CA LYS A 55 0.13 -9.77 12.45
C LYS A 55 -0.08 -9.34 10.99
N ALA A 56 0.61 -8.28 10.58
CA ALA A 56 0.53 -7.75 9.24
C ALA A 56 1.92 -7.52 8.68
N SER A 57 2.12 -7.90 7.42
CA SER A 57 3.41 -7.75 6.76
C SER A 57 3.21 -7.20 5.36
N LEU A 58 4.07 -6.25 4.99
CA LEU A 58 4.16 -5.74 3.63
C LEU A 58 5.60 -5.38 3.32
N ALA A 59 5.93 -5.34 2.02
CA ALA A 59 7.21 -4.81 1.58
C ALA A 59 6.95 -3.55 0.74
N TYR A 60 7.82 -2.57 0.87
CA TYR A 60 7.74 -1.38 0.02
C TYR A 60 9.07 -1.11 -0.64
N HIS A 61 9.04 -0.45 -1.79
CA HIS A 61 10.24 0.15 -2.33
C HIS A 61 9.91 1.48 -3.02
N TYR A 62 10.86 2.38 -2.95
CA TYR A 62 10.75 3.72 -3.50
C TYR A 62 10.90 3.67 -5.03
N ILE A 63 10.00 4.35 -5.75
CA ILE A 63 10.02 4.39 -7.21
C ILE A 63 10.52 5.73 -7.73
N ALA A 64 9.90 6.82 -7.29
CA ALA A 64 10.17 8.15 -7.85
C ALA A 64 9.65 9.24 -6.93
N SER A 65 10.07 10.48 -7.20
CA SER A 65 9.60 11.64 -6.44
C SER A 65 9.13 12.73 -7.39
N SER A 66 8.12 13.48 -6.94
CA SER A 66 7.77 14.77 -7.51
C SER A 66 8.39 15.86 -6.61
N ASP A 67 7.92 17.11 -6.73
CA ASP A 67 8.44 18.20 -5.90
C ASP A 67 8.27 17.96 -4.41
N ARG A 68 7.14 17.39 -4.00
CA ARG A 68 6.79 17.25 -2.59
C ARG A 68 6.41 15.84 -2.18
N PHE A 69 6.18 14.98 -3.15
CA PHE A 69 5.61 13.66 -2.88
C PHE A 69 6.48 12.56 -3.44
N HIS A 70 6.31 11.37 -2.90
CA HIS A 70 7.15 10.22 -3.21
C HIS A 70 6.27 9.02 -3.50
N LEU A 71 6.57 8.31 -4.58
CA LEU A 71 5.83 7.12 -4.98
C LEU A 71 6.50 5.88 -4.42
N LEU A 72 5.72 5.05 -3.74
CA LEU A 72 6.16 3.75 -3.26
C LEU A 72 5.34 2.67 -3.95
N GLU A 73 6.01 1.58 -4.30
CA GLU A 73 5.34 0.35 -4.70
C GLU A 73 5.30 -0.57 -3.49
N ILE A 74 4.13 -1.14 -3.21
CA ILE A 74 3.90 -1.93 -2.01
C ILE A 74 3.39 -3.30 -2.42
N GLU A 75 4.05 -4.34 -1.88
CA GLU A 75 3.59 -5.71 -2.03
C GLU A 75 3.03 -6.17 -0.69
N LEU A 76 1.75 -6.57 -0.70
CA LEU A 76 1.10 -7.05 0.53
C LEU A 76 1.40 -8.53 0.73
N HIS A 77 1.84 -8.89 1.94
CA HIS A 77 1.98 -10.29 2.35
C HIS A 77 0.77 -10.74 3.17
N THR A 78 0.02 -9.79 3.74
CA THR A 78 -1.25 -10.04 4.45
C THR A 78 -2.26 -8.99 3.97
N GLY A 79 -3.55 -9.21 4.25
CA GLY A 79 -4.59 -8.27 3.83
C GLY A 79 -5.47 -7.82 4.99
N ARG A 80 -4.91 -7.06 5.94
CA ARG A 80 -5.67 -6.57 7.09
C ARG A 80 -6.37 -5.24 6.76
N HIS A 81 -7.38 -4.91 7.54
CA HIS A 81 -8.13 -3.67 7.39
C HIS A 81 -7.20 -2.45 7.47
N HIS A 82 -7.23 -1.59 6.46
CA HIS A 82 -6.42 -0.38 6.35
C HIS A 82 -4.91 -0.62 6.52
N GLN A 83 -4.44 -1.81 6.20
CA GLN A 83 -3.07 -2.20 6.52
C GLN A 83 -2.00 -1.26 5.98
N ILE A 84 -2.03 -0.94 4.69
CA ILE A 84 -1.02 -0.06 4.09
C ILE A 84 -1.04 1.30 4.77
N ARG A 85 -2.24 1.85 4.97
CA ARG A 85 -2.42 3.16 5.58
C ARG A 85 -1.84 3.21 6.99
N ALA A 86 -2.18 2.19 7.80
CA ALA A 86 -1.74 2.14 9.20
C ALA A 86 -0.23 1.89 9.33
N GLN A 87 0.30 0.95 8.54
CA GLN A 87 1.72 0.62 8.63
C GLN A 87 2.62 1.75 8.13
N LEU A 88 2.25 2.40 7.03
CA LEU A 88 3.04 3.53 6.55
C LEU A 88 2.98 4.70 7.53
N ALA A 89 1.80 5.00 8.09
CA ALA A 89 1.68 6.07 9.08
C ALA A 89 2.55 5.78 10.32
N ALA A 90 2.64 4.53 10.72
CA ALA A 90 3.44 4.13 11.89
C ALA A 90 4.93 4.43 11.73
N ILE A 91 5.42 4.51 10.50
CA ILE A 91 6.82 4.85 10.24
C ILE A 91 6.98 6.28 9.70
N GLY A 92 5.95 7.11 9.85
CA GLY A 92 6.01 8.53 9.49
C GLY A 92 5.77 8.82 8.01
N LEU A 93 5.24 7.87 7.25
CA LEU A 93 4.91 8.07 5.85
C LEU A 93 3.40 8.21 5.73
N HIS A 94 2.93 9.43 5.44
CA HIS A 94 1.49 9.70 5.35
C HIS A 94 1.06 9.73 3.90
N ILE A 95 0.04 8.94 3.57
CA ILE A 95 -0.50 8.91 2.22
C ILE A 95 -1.22 10.22 1.92
N LYS A 96 -0.94 10.81 0.76
CA LYS A 96 -1.56 12.07 0.36
C LYS A 96 -3.09 11.98 0.39
N GLY A 97 -3.71 12.91 1.11
CA GLY A 97 -5.17 12.96 1.25
C GLY A 97 -5.72 12.18 2.43
N ASP A 98 -4.88 11.42 3.13
CA ASP A 98 -5.35 10.50 4.17
C ASP A 98 -5.37 11.15 5.55
N LEU A 99 -6.41 11.95 5.80
CA LEU A 99 -6.56 12.66 7.08
C LEU A 99 -6.67 11.70 8.26
N LYS A 100 -7.35 10.57 8.06
CA LYS A 100 -7.57 9.61 9.14
C LYS A 100 -6.27 9.07 9.72
N TYR A 101 -5.23 8.98 8.89
CA TYR A 101 -3.94 8.45 9.31
C TYR A 101 -2.84 9.51 9.37
N GLY A 102 -3.22 10.78 9.35
CA GLY A 102 -2.30 11.86 9.72
C GLY A 102 -1.87 12.82 8.64
N PHE A 103 -2.32 12.67 7.41
CA PHE A 103 -2.01 13.68 6.41
C PHE A 103 -2.80 14.95 6.72
N SER A 104 -2.20 16.11 6.45
CA SER A 104 -2.73 17.40 6.90
C SER A 104 -3.89 17.95 6.08
N ARG A 105 -4.14 17.39 4.89
CA ARG A 105 -5.07 18.00 3.94
C ARG A 105 -5.79 16.92 3.13
N SER A 106 -7.10 17.08 2.92
CA SER A 106 -7.84 16.15 2.06
C SER A 106 -7.60 16.49 0.59
N ASN A 107 -7.79 15.49 -0.27
CA ASN A 107 -7.84 15.72 -1.71
C ASN A 107 -9.19 16.33 -2.09
N LYS A 108 -9.24 17.02 -3.21
CA LYS A 108 -10.49 17.66 -3.67
C LYS A 108 -11.62 16.67 -3.85
N ASP A 109 -11.32 15.46 -4.30
CA ASP A 109 -12.32 14.42 -4.51
C ASP A 109 -12.63 13.60 -3.25
N GLY A 110 -11.96 13.91 -2.14
CA GLY A 110 -12.14 13.18 -0.89
C GLY A 110 -11.42 11.84 -0.83
N GLY A 111 -10.77 11.42 -1.91
CA GLY A 111 -10.02 10.17 -1.94
C GLY A 111 -8.60 10.29 -1.42
N ILE A 112 -7.87 9.20 -1.44
CA ILE A 112 -6.46 9.16 -1.03
C ILE A 112 -5.61 8.62 -2.18
N HIS A 113 -4.32 8.94 -2.18
CA HIS A 113 -3.41 8.47 -3.22
C HIS A 113 -2.88 7.07 -2.90
N LEU A 114 -3.78 6.12 -2.88
CA LEU A 114 -3.48 4.69 -2.73
C LEU A 114 -4.24 3.95 -3.82
N HIS A 115 -3.52 3.24 -4.67
CA HIS A 115 -4.08 2.62 -5.87
C HIS A 115 -3.64 1.16 -5.99
N ALA A 116 -4.60 0.26 -6.18
CA ALA A 116 -4.30 -1.14 -6.46
C ALA A 116 -3.77 -1.21 -7.90
N ARG A 117 -2.44 -1.29 -8.05
CA ARG A 117 -1.76 -1.11 -9.34
C ARG A 117 -1.72 -2.36 -10.17
N SER A 118 -1.37 -3.49 -9.57
CA SER A 118 -1.24 -4.71 -10.38
C SER A 118 -1.57 -5.96 -9.59
N ILE A 119 -1.91 -7.00 -10.32
CA ILE A 119 -2.07 -8.34 -9.77
C ILE A 119 -1.37 -9.31 -10.72
N ILE A 120 -0.58 -10.21 -10.17
CA ILE A 120 0.11 -11.25 -10.90
C ILE A 120 -0.32 -12.59 -10.30
N PHE A 121 -0.79 -13.50 -11.13
CA PHE A 121 -1.21 -14.80 -10.65
C PHE A 121 -1.00 -15.86 -11.72
N THR A 122 -0.96 -17.12 -11.28
CA THR A 122 -0.85 -18.26 -12.20
C THR A 122 -2.26 -18.77 -12.49
N HIS A 123 -2.59 -18.90 -13.78
CA HIS A 123 -3.89 -19.40 -14.18
C HIS A 123 -4.05 -20.84 -13.67
N PRO A 124 -5.17 -21.17 -13.00
CA PRO A 124 -5.30 -22.49 -12.35
C PRO A 124 -5.37 -23.67 -13.33
N VAL A 125 -5.77 -23.44 -14.57
CA VAL A 125 -5.90 -24.51 -15.57
C VAL A 125 -4.69 -24.55 -16.50
N THR A 126 -4.33 -23.43 -17.12
CA THR A 126 -3.26 -23.38 -18.12
C THR A 126 -1.88 -23.27 -17.53
N GLN A 127 -1.76 -22.91 -16.26
CA GLN A 127 -0.50 -22.65 -15.57
C GLN A 127 0.28 -21.46 -16.14
N GLU A 128 -0.37 -20.64 -16.96
CA GLU A 128 0.26 -19.44 -17.50
C GLU A 128 0.28 -18.34 -16.46
N LEU A 129 1.37 -17.58 -16.47
CA LEU A 129 1.50 -16.41 -15.60
C LEU A 129 0.72 -15.25 -16.21
N ILE A 130 -0.23 -14.71 -15.46
CA ILE A 130 -1.08 -13.60 -15.91
C ILE A 130 -0.76 -12.37 -15.06
N LYS A 131 -0.49 -11.25 -15.74
CA LYS A 131 -0.27 -9.97 -15.08
C LYS A 131 -1.32 -8.98 -15.57
N ILE A 132 -2.03 -8.37 -14.62
CA ILE A 132 -3.02 -7.34 -14.91
C ILE A 132 -2.54 -6.05 -14.26
N ILE A 133 -2.42 -4.98 -15.07
CA ILE A 133 -2.03 -3.67 -14.58
C ILE A 133 -3.22 -2.73 -14.72
N ALA A 134 -3.63 -2.12 -13.61
CA ALA A 134 -4.71 -1.15 -13.62
C ALA A 134 -4.14 0.24 -13.91
N PRO A 135 -4.71 0.97 -14.86
CA PRO A 135 -4.25 2.35 -15.12
C PRO A 135 -4.51 3.22 -13.89
N VAL A 136 -3.68 4.23 -13.72
CA VAL A 136 -3.85 5.15 -12.60
C VAL A 136 -5.09 6.02 -12.80
N PRO A 137 -5.69 6.52 -11.70
CA PRO A 137 -6.82 7.46 -11.81
C PRO A 137 -6.43 8.72 -12.56
N GLU A 138 -7.43 9.40 -13.13
CA GLU A 138 -7.22 10.68 -13.80
C GLU A 138 -6.90 11.76 -12.77
N ASP A 139 -5.63 12.03 -12.59
CA ASP A 139 -5.12 12.96 -11.61
C ASP A 139 -3.71 13.35 -12.03
N PRO A 140 -3.37 14.65 -12.04
CA PRO A 140 -2.05 15.07 -12.52
C PRO A 140 -0.88 14.41 -11.83
N LEU A 141 -0.97 14.20 -10.51
CA LEU A 141 0.11 13.58 -9.76
C LEU A 141 0.26 12.11 -10.11
N TRP A 142 -0.85 11.37 -10.20
CA TRP A 142 -0.83 9.98 -10.63
C TRP A 142 -0.26 9.85 -12.04
N GLN A 143 -0.66 10.72 -12.94
CA GLN A 143 -0.20 10.70 -14.33
C GLN A 143 1.30 11.00 -14.42
N PHE A 144 1.77 11.93 -13.58
CA PHE A 144 3.21 12.22 -13.50
C PHE A 144 3.99 10.96 -13.13
N PHE A 145 3.56 10.25 -12.10
CA PHE A 145 4.26 9.04 -11.65
C PHE A 145 4.17 7.91 -12.66
N GLU A 146 3.03 7.75 -13.32
CA GLU A 146 2.88 6.71 -14.34
C GLU A 146 3.87 6.90 -15.48
N LYS A 147 4.08 8.14 -15.91
CA LYS A 147 5.08 8.45 -16.92
C LYS A 147 6.51 8.15 -16.49
N HIS A 148 6.80 8.32 -15.21
CA HIS A 148 8.15 8.14 -14.68
C HIS A 148 8.46 6.70 -14.31
N GLU A 149 7.47 5.83 -14.28
CA GLU A 149 7.68 4.42 -14.01
C GLU A 149 8.58 3.75 -15.05
N ASN A 150 8.45 4.18 -16.29
CA ASN A 150 9.15 3.58 -17.42
C ASN A 150 10.42 4.32 -17.82
N ALA A 151 10.82 5.27 -17.02
CA ALA A 151 12.00 6.10 -17.33
C ALA A 151 13.30 5.43 -16.86
#